data_8edfcd3fc5e4e14817d1018d2568cbf5
#
_entry.id   8edfcd3fc5e4e14817d1018d2568cbf5
#
_cell.length_a   1.000
_cell.length_b   1.000
_cell.length_c   1.000
_cell.angle_alpha   90.00
_cell.angle_beta   90.00
_cell.angle_gamma   90.00
#
_symmetry.space_group_name_H-M   'P 1'
#
loop_
_entity.id
_entity.type
_entity.pdbx_description
1 polymer ?
#
loop_
_entity_poly.entity_id
_entity_poly.type
_entity_poly.pdbx_seq_one_letter_code
_entity_poly.pdbx_strand_id
1 'polypeptide(L)'
;MIEIQRRPEPDLSRLPDSIPPILKRIYINRGITDIAQLETSARGLHSYQKLGGIDQAVTLLFQAIREQKRIIVVGDFDADGATSSALSVLALRMLGSSNVDYLVPNRFEDGYGLSPEVVDQALELGAEMIMTVDNGVSSIDGVRYAKQNGITVLVTDHHLPGQELPDVDAMVNPNLDSCAFPSKALAGVGVAFYLMMALCVHMRKHNWFTEQGMQEPKLMELIDLVALGTVADVVPLDENNRILVHQGLQRIRAGKARPGIQALIEVAKRDARRLVASDFGFALGPRINAAGRLDDMSFGVELLMCNNIHAARRMASELDGLNQTRKEIEEGMKQEAMAFCERLQFGENSNLPHGLALFQRDWHQGVIGILASRIKEKFHRPVIAFADGGEGTIKGSCRSIPGLHMRDALDFIDTQNPGLIMKFGGHAMAAGLTIKEQDFERFSRLFDDVVKKELDQAALKGVILSDGELKPEEFSMHVAEQLRAGGPFGQAFPEPVFDGEFKVLHQKLVGEKHLKLMLEPLYKGLPTNVMIDGIAFNIDLRRWPDASVKTVRLAYKLDINEFRGNQSLQLMIDHIEAK
;
A
#
# COMPACT_ATOMS: atom_id res chain seq x y z
N MET A 1 -19.02 12.14 -12.32
CA MET A 1 -18.72 13.57 -12.04
C MET A 1 -18.01 13.59 -10.69
N ILE A 2 -16.91 14.30 -10.57
CA ILE A 2 -16.17 14.45 -9.30
C ILE A 2 -16.69 15.71 -8.63
N GLU A 3 -16.90 15.69 -7.31
CA GLU A 3 -17.34 16.81 -6.50
C GLU A 3 -16.26 17.17 -5.47
N ILE A 4 -15.91 18.45 -5.37
CA ILE A 4 -15.00 18.95 -4.34
C ILE A 4 -15.81 19.31 -3.10
N GLN A 5 -15.59 18.57 -2.02
CA GLN A 5 -16.25 18.77 -0.73
C GLN A 5 -15.25 19.25 0.31
N ARG A 6 -15.49 20.40 0.93
CA ARG A 6 -14.66 20.89 2.04
C ARG A 6 -14.95 20.12 3.31
N ARG A 7 -13.90 19.74 4.02
CA ARG A 7 -14.02 19.26 5.40
C ARG A 7 -14.59 20.37 6.30
N PRO A 8 -15.22 20.02 7.43
CA PRO A 8 -15.68 21.03 8.39
C PRO A 8 -14.52 21.92 8.86
N GLU A 9 -14.81 23.19 9.10
CA GLU A 9 -13.83 24.10 9.69
C GLU A 9 -13.56 23.70 11.14
N PRO A 10 -12.32 23.32 11.51
CA PRO A 10 -12.04 22.81 12.83
C PRO A 10 -11.80 23.91 13.86
N ASP A 11 -12.09 23.63 15.11
CA ASP A 11 -11.70 24.45 16.25
C ASP A 11 -10.19 24.30 16.52
N LEU A 12 -9.41 25.28 16.07
CA LEU A 12 -7.94 25.27 16.19
C LEU A 12 -7.42 25.35 17.64
N SER A 13 -8.28 25.73 18.62
CA SER A 13 -7.89 25.79 20.02
C SER A 13 -7.64 24.43 20.66
N ARG A 14 -8.05 23.33 20.00
CA ARG A 14 -7.84 21.96 20.46
C ARG A 14 -6.38 21.52 20.48
N LEU A 15 -5.53 22.16 19.69
CA LEU A 15 -4.11 21.88 19.66
C LEU A 15 -3.30 23.12 20.08
N PRO A 16 -2.13 22.93 20.73
CA PRO A 16 -1.33 24.03 21.28
C PRO A 16 -0.78 24.96 20.20
N ASP A 17 -0.48 26.22 20.57
CA ASP A 17 0.01 27.26 19.65
C ASP A 17 1.41 27.02 19.11
N SER A 18 2.14 26.04 19.65
CA SER A 18 3.39 25.57 19.10
C SER A 18 3.26 24.92 17.71
N ILE A 19 2.03 24.49 17.34
CA ILE A 19 1.75 23.91 16.02
C ILE A 19 1.24 25.03 15.10
N PRO A 20 1.82 25.18 13.88
CA PRO A 20 1.35 26.15 12.90
C PRO A 20 -0.17 26.00 12.60
N PRO A 21 -0.92 27.09 12.44
CA PRO A 21 -2.37 27.04 12.25
C PRO A 21 -2.82 26.15 11.09
N ILE A 22 -2.07 26.15 9.98
CA ILE A 22 -2.35 25.27 8.84
C ILE A 22 -2.23 23.80 9.20
N LEU A 23 -1.23 23.41 9.98
CA LEU A 23 -1.06 22.01 10.43
C LEU A 23 -2.11 21.65 11.49
N LYS A 24 -2.52 22.57 12.39
CA LYS A 24 -3.64 22.34 13.31
C LYS A 24 -4.89 21.97 12.53
N ARG A 25 -5.25 22.76 11.49
CA ARG A 25 -6.41 22.49 10.61
C ARG A 25 -6.35 21.09 10.01
N ILE A 26 -5.19 20.73 9.48
CA ILE A 26 -4.95 19.44 8.84
C ILE A 26 -5.07 18.29 9.83
N TYR A 27 -4.40 18.37 10.97
CA TYR A 27 -4.38 17.31 11.98
C TYR A 27 -5.75 17.06 12.62
N ILE A 28 -6.47 18.13 12.99
CA ILE A 28 -7.82 18.00 13.57
C ILE A 28 -8.78 17.37 12.56
N ASN A 29 -8.70 17.75 11.28
CA ASN A 29 -9.48 17.13 10.20
C ASN A 29 -9.14 15.65 9.95
N ARG A 30 -8.03 15.15 10.51
CA ARG A 30 -7.63 13.73 10.49
C ARG A 30 -7.86 13.02 11.82
N GLY A 31 -8.63 13.65 12.72
CA GLY A 31 -9.04 13.07 13.99
C GLY A 31 -8.01 13.23 15.12
N ILE A 32 -6.96 14.03 14.94
CA ILE A 32 -6.03 14.34 16.02
C ILE A 32 -6.71 15.25 17.02
N THR A 33 -6.75 14.83 18.28
CA THR A 33 -7.36 15.54 19.40
C THR A 33 -6.38 15.90 20.49
N ASP A 34 -5.20 15.27 20.51
CA ASP A 34 -4.15 15.49 21.48
C ASP A 34 -2.78 15.54 20.78
N ILE A 35 -1.89 16.42 21.26
CA ILE A 35 -0.53 16.56 20.75
C ILE A 35 0.29 15.25 20.90
N ALA A 36 0.00 14.44 21.91
CA ALA A 36 0.64 13.15 22.11
C ALA A 36 0.47 12.19 20.91
N GLN A 37 -0.65 12.33 20.19
CA GLN A 37 -0.91 11.55 18.97
C GLN A 37 0.01 11.95 17.79
N LEU A 38 0.72 13.06 17.90
CA LEU A 38 1.72 13.53 16.93
C LEU A 38 3.15 13.13 17.33
N GLU A 39 3.31 12.34 18.39
CA GLU A 39 4.62 11.80 18.79
C GLU A 39 5.22 10.97 17.64
N THR A 40 6.47 11.22 17.31
CA THR A 40 7.21 10.54 16.24
C THR A 40 8.46 9.82 16.72
N SER A 41 8.82 9.96 18.02
CA SER A 41 9.95 9.24 18.58
C SER A 41 9.61 7.76 18.83
N ALA A 42 10.63 6.89 18.75
CA ALA A 42 10.45 5.46 18.99
C ALA A 42 9.94 5.14 20.43
N ARG A 43 9.98 6.11 21.36
CA ARG A 43 9.43 5.94 22.72
C ARG A 43 7.91 5.87 22.74
N GLY A 44 7.24 6.42 21.72
CA GLY A 44 5.78 6.37 21.56
C GLY A 44 5.28 5.05 21.00
N LEU A 45 6.13 4.14 20.57
CA LEU A 45 5.72 2.82 20.09
C LEU A 45 4.98 2.03 21.19
N HIS A 46 3.92 1.35 20.79
CA HIS A 46 3.20 0.48 21.70
C HIS A 46 4.08 -0.66 22.20
N SER A 47 3.84 -1.11 23.44
CA SER A 47 4.57 -2.24 24.01
C SER A 47 4.25 -3.53 23.26
N TYR A 48 5.28 -4.26 22.80
CA TYR A 48 5.14 -5.59 22.20
C TYR A 48 4.43 -6.59 23.12
N GLN A 49 4.48 -6.39 24.45
CA GLN A 49 3.83 -7.25 25.44
C GLN A 49 2.30 -7.31 25.29
N LYS A 50 1.71 -6.37 24.55
CA LYS A 50 0.28 -6.36 24.24
C LYS A 50 -0.08 -7.20 23.01
N LEU A 51 0.91 -7.64 22.21
CA LEU A 51 0.67 -8.56 21.10
C LEU A 51 0.35 -9.95 21.62
N GLY A 52 -0.82 -10.47 21.28
CA GLY A 52 -1.23 -11.82 21.63
C GLY A 52 -0.27 -12.87 21.04
N GLY A 53 0.05 -13.92 21.80
CA GLY A 53 0.93 -14.99 21.34
C GLY A 53 2.43 -14.67 21.31
N ILE A 54 2.83 -13.44 21.61
CA ILE A 54 4.22 -12.98 21.48
C ILE A 54 5.19 -13.77 22.39
N ASP A 55 4.81 -14.08 23.63
CA ASP A 55 5.68 -14.79 24.57
C ASP A 55 5.92 -16.24 24.14
N GLN A 56 4.89 -16.91 23.59
CA GLN A 56 5.01 -18.26 23.04
C GLN A 56 5.89 -18.25 21.79
N ALA A 57 5.68 -17.31 20.87
CA ALA A 57 6.47 -17.15 19.67
C ALA A 57 7.95 -16.90 19.97
N VAL A 58 8.23 -16.01 20.92
CA VAL A 58 9.60 -15.71 21.39
C VAL A 58 10.28 -16.94 21.98
N THR A 59 9.55 -17.72 22.81
CA THR A 59 10.07 -18.95 23.42
C THR A 59 10.44 -19.98 22.37
N LEU A 60 9.57 -20.20 21.36
CA LEU A 60 9.80 -21.12 20.26
C LEU A 60 11.02 -20.71 19.41
N LEU A 61 11.10 -19.43 19.03
CA LEU A 61 12.24 -18.93 18.25
C LEU A 61 13.55 -19.00 19.02
N PHE A 62 13.54 -18.64 20.31
CA PHE A 62 14.74 -18.72 21.14
C PHE A 62 15.23 -20.15 21.27
N GLN A 63 14.32 -21.12 21.46
CA GLN A 63 14.68 -22.55 21.49
C GLN A 63 15.23 -23.00 20.15
N ALA A 64 14.59 -22.66 19.02
CA ALA A 64 15.05 -23.01 17.68
C ALA A 64 16.47 -22.47 17.40
N ILE A 65 16.76 -21.23 17.82
CA ILE A 65 18.09 -20.64 17.65
C ILE A 65 19.12 -21.34 18.54
N ARG A 66 18.79 -21.68 19.78
CA ARG A 66 19.68 -22.42 20.69
C ARG A 66 20.01 -23.81 20.16
N GLU A 67 19.05 -24.48 19.58
CA GLU A 67 19.17 -25.82 19.00
C GLU A 67 19.71 -25.81 17.58
N GLN A 68 19.99 -24.62 17.00
CA GLN A 68 20.44 -24.40 15.63
C GLN A 68 19.52 -25.06 14.57
N LYS A 69 18.22 -25.08 14.83
CA LYS A 69 17.23 -25.61 13.90
C LYS A 69 17.24 -24.85 12.58
N ARG A 70 16.93 -25.57 11.51
CA ARG A 70 16.73 -24.96 10.18
C ARG A 70 15.39 -24.23 10.16
N ILE A 71 15.44 -22.88 10.19
CA ILE A 71 14.28 -22.00 10.17
C ILE A 71 14.07 -21.52 8.73
N ILE A 72 12.90 -21.79 8.15
CA ILE A 72 12.50 -21.24 6.85
C ILE A 72 11.44 -20.17 7.08
N VAL A 73 11.76 -18.94 6.67
CA VAL A 73 10.83 -17.81 6.68
C VAL A 73 10.01 -17.85 5.39
N VAL A 74 8.70 -18.06 5.50
CA VAL A 74 7.79 -18.12 4.34
C VAL A 74 7.06 -16.78 4.23
N GLY A 75 7.39 -15.99 3.21
CA GLY A 75 6.83 -14.67 2.95
C GLY A 75 5.64 -14.67 2.01
N ASP A 76 5.08 -13.48 1.75
CA ASP A 76 4.14 -13.23 0.66
C ASP A 76 4.86 -12.61 -0.56
N PHE A 77 4.19 -12.65 -1.72
CA PHE A 77 4.72 -12.25 -3.02
C PHE A 77 4.52 -10.75 -3.34
N ASP A 78 4.46 -9.90 -2.34
CA ASP A 78 4.40 -8.45 -2.49
C ASP A 78 5.49 -7.71 -1.68
N ALA A 79 5.45 -6.38 -1.67
CA ALA A 79 6.50 -5.59 -1.01
C ALA A 79 6.48 -5.72 0.51
N ASP A 80 5.32 -5.98 1.16
CA ASP A 80 5.26 -6.23 2.59
C ASP A 80 5.83 -7.61 2.92
N GLY A 81 5.43 -8.65 2.18
CA GLY A 81 6.02 -9.98 2.31
C GLY A 81 7.53 -9.99 2.06
N ALA A 82 8.02 -9.26 1.04
CA ALA A 82 9.45 -9.15 0.77
C ALA A 82 10.22 -8.43 1.88
N THR A 83 9.68 -7.29 2.39
CA THR A 83 10.31 -6.57 3.50
C THR A 83 10.25 -7.35 4.81
N SER A 84 9.16 -8.08 5.06
CA SER A 84 8.98 -8.98 6.21
C SER A 84 9.97 -10.12 6.19
N SER A 85 10.15 -10.77 5.04
CA SER A 85 11.13 -11.86 4.84
C SER A 85 12.55 -11.37 5.05
N ALA A 86 12.93 -10.29 4.37
CA ALA A 86 14.26 -9.70 4.50
C ALA A 86 14.57 -9.27 5.94
N LEU A 87 13.63 -8.59 6.60
CA LEU A 87 13.75 -8.18 8.00
C LEU A 87 13.96 -9.38 8.92
N SER A 88 13.11 -10.41 8.78
CA SER A 88 13.14 -11.58 9.66
C SER A 88 14.44 -12.37 9.52
N VAL A 89 14.88 -12.66 8.29
CA VAL A 89 16.15 -13.34 8.03
C VAL A 89 17.33 -12.57 8.58
N LEU A 90 17.39 -11.25 8.32
CA LEU A 90 18.45 -10.38 8.80
C LEU A 90 18.48 -10.31 10.33
N ALA A 91 17.31 -10.09 10.96
CA ALA A 91 17.20 -10.02 12.41
C ALA A 91 17.59 -11.33 13.08
N LEU A 92 17.11 -12.48 12.58
CA LEU A 92 17.48 -13.80 13.10
C LEU A 92 18.98 -14.07 12.99
N ARG A 93 19.62 -13.71 11.86
CA ARG A 93 21.08 -13.77 11.69
C ARG A 93 21.82 -12.86 12.68
N MET A 94 21.34 -11.62 12.87
CA MET A 94 21.91 -10.70 13.86
C MET A 94 21.75 -11.21 15.30
N LEU A 95 20.72 -12.00 15.58
CA LEU A 95 20.43 -12.60 16.90
C LEU A 95 21.16 -13.93 17.12
N GLY A 96 21.93 -14.42 16.13
CA GLY A 96 22.79 -15.59 16.25
C GLY A 96 22.24 -16.87 15.62
N SER A 97 21.18 -16.81 14.82
CA SER A 97 20.75 -17.94 13.99
C SER A 97 21.69 -18.06 12.78
N SER A 98 22.44 -19.17 12.71
CA SER A 98 23.28 -19.47 11.54
C SER A 98 22.53 -20.26 10.47
N ASN A 99 21.35 -20.80 10.78
CA ASN A 99 20.62 -21.76 9.96
C ASN A 99 19.22 -21.23 9.59
N VAL A 100 19.17 -20.02 9.03
CA VAL A 100 17.94 -19.38 8.58
C VAL A 100 17.99 -19.03 7.11
N ASP A 101 16.90 -19.36 6.41
CA ASP A 101 16.67 -19.03 5.01
C ASP A 101 15.21 -18.59 4.80
N TYR A 102 14.85 -18.29 3.56
CA TYR A 102 13.50 -17.86 3.22
C TYR A 102 12.95 -18.58 2.01
N LEU A 103 11.64 -18.54 1.86
CA LEU A 103 10.88 -19.03 0.72
C LEU A 103 9.76 -18.03 0.42
N VAL A 104 9.57 -17.70 -0.85
CA VAL A 104 8.43 -16.90 -1.29
C VAL A 104 7.62 -17.71 -2.30
N PRO A 105 6.33 -17.98 -2.03
CA PRO A 105 5.47 -18.71 -2.95
C PRO A 105 5.33 -18.01 -4.30
N ASN A 106 5.28 -18.79 -5.38
CA ASN A 106 4.94 -18.25 -6.69
C ASN A 106 3.44 -18.00 -6.79
N ARG A 107 3.04 -16.75 -7.03
CA ARG A 107 1.64 -16.33 -7.15
C ARG A 107 0.82 -17.16 -8.14
N PHE A 108 1.44 -17.62 -9.22
CA PHE A 108 0.76 -18.29 -10.33
C PHE A 108 0.64 -19.80 -10.12
N GLU A 109 1.63 -20.40 -9.45
CA GLU A 109 1.79 -21.85 -9.25
C GLU A 109 1.31 -22.32 -7.88
N ASP A 110 1.78 -21.66 -6.80
CA ASP A 110 1.57 -22.11 -5.42
C ASP A 110 0.31 -21.47 -4.79
N GLY A 111 -0.17 -20.34 -5.33
CA GLY A 111 -1.28 -19.59 -4.78
C GLY A 111 -0.84 -18.65 -3.66
N TYR A 112 -1.70 -18.45 -2.64
CA TYR A 112 -1.48 -17.53 -1.54
C TYR A 112 -1.22 -18.25 -0.22
N GLY A 113 -0.20 -17.81 0.51
CA GLY A 113 0.10 -18.26 1.86
C GLY A 113 0.79 -19.63 1.92
N LEU A 114 0.77 -20.23 3.12
CA LEU A 114 1.36 -21.54 3.37
C LEU A 114 0.41 -22.65 2.88
N SER A 115 0.64 -23.15 1.66
CA SER A 115 -0.06 -24.32 1.11
C SER A 115 0.75 -25.61 1.36
N PRO A 116 0.18 -26.82 1.16
CA PRO A 116 0.93 -28.07 1.21
C PRO A 116 2.14 -28.09 0.23
N GLU A 117 1.99 -27.51 -0.97
CA GLU A 117 3.06 -27.41 -1.98
C GLU A 117 4.22 -26.55 -1.49
N VAL A 118 3.91 -25.43 -0.81
CA VAL A 118 4.93 -24.57 -0.19
C VAL A 118 5.63 -25.27 0.98
N VAL A 119 4.90 -26.12 1.72
CA VAL A 119 5.51 -26.96 2.77
C VAL A 119 6.46 -28.00 2.17
N ASP A 120 6.12 -28.63 1.02
CA ASP A 120 7.02 -29.53 0.33
C ASP A 120 8.33 -28.83 -0.08
N GLN A 121 8.25 -27.61 -0.63
CA GLN A 121 9.41 -26.80 -0.94
C GLN A 121 10.25 -26.49 0.32
N ALA A 122 9.59 -26.18 1.44
CA ALA A 122 10.29 -25.95 2.71
C ALA A 122 10.97 -27.23 3.24
N LEU A 123 10.35 -28.40 3.07
CA LEU A 123 10.96 -29.71 3.40
C LEU A 123 12.20 -30.00 2.56
N GLU A 124 12.17 -29.68 1.26
CA GLU A 124 13.35 -29.80 0.38
C GLU A 124 14.50 -28.91 0.84
N LEU A 125 14.21 -27.75 1.43
CA LEU A 125 15.19 -26.87 2.08
C LEU A 125 15.62 -27.35 3.48
N GLY A 126 15.06 -28.47 3.96
CA GLY A 126 15.38 -29.06 5.25
C GLY A 126 14.74 -28.36 6.43
N ALA A 127 13.57 -27.75 6.27
CA ALA A 127 12.88 -27.02 7.34
C ALA A 127 12.60 -27.91 8.56
N GLU A 128 13.01 -27.46 9.74
CA GLU A 128 12.60 -27.99 11.05
C GLU A 128 11.60 -27.05 11.73
N MET A 129 11.61 -25.77 11.31
CA MET A 129 10.66 -24.75 11.73
C MET A 129 10.29 -23.87 10.53
N ILE A 130 9.02 -23.63 10.33
CA ILE A 130 8.48 -22.61 9.42
C ILE A 130 8.01 -21.41 10.24
N MET A 131 8.45 -20.23 9.85
CA MET A 131 7.92 -18.96 10.32
C MET A 131 7.27 -18.25 9.14
N THR A 132 5.94 -18.13 9.12
CA THR A 132 5.28 -17.31 8.11
C THR A 132 5.37 -15.84 8.48
N VAL A 133 5.49 -14.98 7.48
CA VAL A 133 5.46 -13.52 7.62
C VAL A 133 4.52 -12.93 6.58
N ASP A 134 3.59 -12.08 7.01
CA ASP A 134 2.58 -11.45 6.16
C ASP A 134 1.60 -12.46 5.53
N ASN A 135 1.51 -13.63 6.08
CA ASN A 135 0.55 -14.67 5.69
C ASN A 135 0.41 -15.73 6.80
N GLY A 136 -0.53 -16.65 6.62
CA GLY A 136 -0.62 -17.86 7.43
C GLY A 136 -1.87 -17.94 8.32
N VAL A 137 -2.54 -16.84 8.65
CA VAL A 137 -3.73 -16.85 9.52
C VAL A 137 -4.88 -17.70 8.97
N SER A 138 -4.91 -17.94 7.67
CA SER A 138 -5.91 -18.76 6.96
C SER A 138 -5.35 -20.07 6.38
N SER A 139 -4.09 -20.42 6.67
CA SER A 139 -3.36 -21.54 6.06
C SER A 139 -3.61 -22.88 6.78
N ILE A 140 -4.87 -23.29 6.92
CA ILE A 140 -5.26 -24.48 7.72
C ILE A 140 -4.62 -25.76 7.17
N ASP A 141 -4.71 -26.01 5.87
CA ASP A 141 -4.23 -27.24 5.25
C ASP A 141 -2.70 -27.32 5.23
N GLY A 142 -2.01 -26.20 4.90
CA GLY A 142 -0.56 -26.14 4.91
C GLY A 142 0.01 -26.35 6.31
N VAL A 143 -0.58 -25.70 7.34
CA VAL A 143 -0.17 -25.89 8.74
C VAL A 143 -0.36 -27.35 9.17
N ARG A 144 -1.52 -27.94 8.86
CA ARG A 144 -1.79 -29.33 9.18
C ARG A 144 -0.76 -30.26 8.53
N TYR A 145 -0.43 -30.03 7.26
CA TYR A 145 0.54 -30.80 6.52
C TYR A 145 1.97 -30.62 7.07
N ALA A 146 2.37 -29.41 7.42
CA ALA A 146 3.66 -29.13 8.06
C ALA A 146 3.81 -29.89 9.39
N LYS A 147 2.79 -29.85 10.25
CA LYS A 147 2.80 -30.56 11.54
C LYS A 147 2.82 -32.08 11.38
N GLN A 148 2.13 -32.63 10.38
CA GLN A 148 2.22 -34.07 10.04
C GLN A 148 3.63 -34.52 9.65
N ASN A 149 4.42 -33.59 9.09
CA ASN A 149 5.84 -33.81 8.74
C ASN A 149 6.81 -33.43 9.87
N GLY A 150 6.32 -33.14 11.09
CA GLY A 150 7.15 -32.85 12.25
C GLY A 150 7.74 -31.44 12.28
N ILE A 151 7.26 -30.52 11.45
CA ILE A 151 7.73 -29.13 11.38
C ILE A 151 7.00 -28.31 12.44
N THR A 152 7.74 -27.52 13.22
CA THR A 152 7.17 -26.49 14.11
C THR A 152 6.72 -25.29 13.27
N VAL A 153 5.48 -24.80 13.48
CA VAL A 153 4.91 -23.69 12.72
C VAL A 153 4.63 -22.49 13.60
N LEU A 154 5.29 -21.37 13.31
CA LEU A 154 5.03 -20.05 13.87
C LEU A 154 4.40 -19.16 12.80
N VAL A 155 3.22 -18.61 13.06
CA VAL A 155 2.56 -17.65 12.17
C VAL A 155 2.75 -16.24 12.68
N THR A 156 3.26 -15.34 11.81
CA THR A 156 3.16 -13.90 12.00
C THR A 156 2.40 -13.30 10.83
N ASP A 157 1.30 -12.64 11.13
CA ASP A 157 0.37 -12.14 10.11
C ASP A 157 -0.34 -10.89 10.62
N HIS A 158 -1.01 -10.16 9.73
CA HIS A 158 -1.85 -9.03 10.07
C HIS A 158 -3.22 -9.08 9.38
N HIS A 159 -3.43 -10.06 8.51
CA HIS A 159 -4.71 -10.27 7.84
C HIS A 159 -5.81 -10.65 8.84
N LEU A 160 -7.06 -10.35 8.46
CA LEU A 160 -8.22 -10.73 9.26
C LEU A 160 -8.36 -12.25 9.31
N PRO A 161 -8.59 -12.82 10.51
CA PRO A 161 -8.79 -14.26 10.65
C PRO A 161 -10.08 -14.72 9.95
N GLY A 162 -10.09 -15.98 9.48
CA GLY A 162 -11.28 -16.66 9.04
C GLY A 162 -12.15 -17.14 10.22
N GLN A 163 -13.19 -17.95 9.91
CA GLN A 163 -14.02 -18.57 10.95
C GLN A 163 -13.25 -19.62 11.76
N GLU A 164 -12.29 -20.28 11.13
CA GLU A 164 -11.39 -21.25 11.75
C GLU A 164 -9.97 -20.76 11.66
N LEU A 165 -9.19 -21.03 12.71
CA LEU A 165 -7.76 -20.74 12.75
C LEU A 165 -6.96 -22.04 12.55
N PRO A 166 -5.78 -21.97 11.90
CA PRO A 166 -4.87 -23.11 11.82
C PRO A 166 -4.32 -23.47 13.20
N ASP A 167 -4.14 -24.76 13.47
CA ASP A 167 -3.57 -25.30 14.72
C ASP A 167 -2.03 -25.16 14.72
N VAL A 168 -1.54 -23.95 14.92
CA VAL A 168 -0.12 -23.60 14.95
C VAL A 168 0.50 -23.71 16.33
N ASP A 169 1.83 -23.81 16.39
CA ASP A 169 2.55 -23.84 17.66
C ASP A 169 2.62 -22.46 18.33
N ALA A 170 2.61 -21.37 17.54
CA ALA A 170 2.35 -20.02 18.02
C ALA A 170 1.82 -19.13 16.88
N MET A 171 1.01 -18.13 17.24
CA MET A 171 0.50 -17.14 16.29
C MET A 171 0.59 -15.73 16.86
N VAL A 172 1.17 -14.80 16.10
CA VAL A 172 1.22 -13.38 16.42
C VAL A 172 0.49 -12.62 15.32
N ASN A 173 -0.71 -12.15 15.64
CA ASN A 173 -1.52 -11.34 14.72
C ASN A 173 -2.33 -10.32 15.55
N PRO A 174 -2.18 -9.00 15.28
CA PRO A 174 -2.90 -7.95 16.01
C PRO A 174 -4.41 -8.02 15.80
N ASN A 175 -4.89 -8.66 14.72
CA ASN A 175 -6.30 -8.73 14.36
C ASN A 175 -7.05 -9.94 14.94
N LEU A 176 -6.39 -10.77 15.75
CA LEU A 176 -7.10 -11.78 16.54
C LEU A 176 -7.95 -11.11 17.62
N ASP A 177 -9.14 -11.65 17.88
CA ASP A 177 -10.07 -11.13 18.91
C ASP A 177 -9.44 -11.11 20.30
N SER A 178 -8.58 -12.08 20.59
CA SER A 178 -7.86 -12.19 21.88
C SER A 178 -6.68 -11.23 22.01
N CYS A 179 -6.28 -10.51 20.94
CA CYS A 179 -5.12 -9.65 20.95
C CYS A 179 -5.44 -8.26 21.49
N ALA A 180 -4.75 -7.83 22.53
CA ALA A 180 -4.92 -6.53 23.19
C ALA A 180 -4.03 -5.41 22.57
N PHE A 181 -3.33 -5.67 21.47
CA PHE A 181 -2.47 -4.67 20.85
C PHE A 181 -3.31 -3.52 20.28
N PRO A 182 -3.01 -2.24 20.63
CA PRO A 182 -3.88 -1.12 20.28
C PRO A 182 -3.97 -0.85 18.79
N SER A 183 -2.85 -1.00 18.05
CA SER A 183 -2.84 -0.82 16.59
C SER A 183 -3.28 -2.10 15.88
N LYS A 184 -4.47 -2.08 15.28
CA LYS A 184 -4.95 -3.16 14.41
C LYS A 184 -4.48 -2.99 12.96
N ALA A 185 -3.71 -1.95 12.71
CA ALA A 185 -3.26 -1.54 11.38
C ALA A 185 -1.77 -1.85 11.11
N LEU A 186 -1.11 -2.67 11.95
CA LEU A 186 0.26 -3.09 11.62
C LEU A 186 0.29 -3.82 10.28
N ALA A 187 1.28 -3.52 9.44
CA ALA A 187 1.63 -4.35 8.30
C ALA A 187 2.38 -5.62 8.75
N GLY A 188 2.48 -6.62 7.89
CA GLY A 188 3.20 -7.87 8.20
C GLY A 188 4.64 -7.61 8.67
N VAL A 189 5.37 -6.70 8.02
CA VAL A 189 6.71 -6.30 8.45
C VAL A 189 6.74 -5.65 9.83
N GLY A 190 5.69 -4.93 10.21
CA GLY A 190 5.54 -4.36 11.54
C GLY A 190 5.39 -5.44 12.61
N VAL A 191 4.57 -6.46 12.35
CA VAL A 191 4.40 -7.62 13.24
C VAL A 191 5.70 -8.37 13.42
N ALA A 192 6.39 -8.68 12.31
CA ALA A 192 7.71 -9.33 12.34
C ALA A 192 8.74 -8.51 13.13
N PHE A 193 8.77 -7.19 12.93
CA PHE A 193 9.67 -6.30 13.66
C PHE A 193 9.42 -6.31 15.18
N TYR A 194 8.16 -6.24 15.61
CA TYR A 194 7.80 -6.33 17.02
C TYR A 194 8.22 -7.68 17.63
N LEU A 195 8.05 -8.78 16.89
CA LEU A 195 8.49 -10.10 17.33
C LEU A 195 10.02 -10.15 17.49
N MET A 196 10.78 -9.63 16.55
CA MET A 196 12.24 -9.59 16.63
C MET A 196 12.72 -8.72 17.79
N MET A 197 12.08 -7.58 18.06
CA MET A 197 12.38 -6.76 19.23
C MET A 197 12.09 -7.51 20.54
N ALA A 198 10.96 -8.21 20.63
CA ALA A 198 10.61 -9.01 21.80
C ALA A 198 11.63 -10.15 22.03
N LEU A 199 12.03 -10.83 20.95
CA LEU A 199 13.05 -11.89 20.99
C LEU A 199 14.40 -11.35 21.48
N CYS A 200 14.85 -10.20 20.98
CA CYS A 200 16.09 -9.55 21.45
C CYS A 200 16.06 -9.24 22.95
N VAL A 201 14.93 -8.72 23.46
CA VAL A 201 14.75 -8.46 24.89
C VAL A 201 14.76 -9.76 25.71
N HIS A 202 14.11 -10.81 25.21
CA HIS A 202 14.11 -12.13 25.84
C HIS A 202 15.51 -12.72 25.92
N MET A 203 16.26 -12.69 24.83
CA MET A 203 17.66 -13.15 24.76
C MET A 203 18.56 -12.39 25.72
N ARG A 204 18.39 -11.08 25.83
CA ARG A 204 19.12 -10.25 26.81
C ARG A 204 18.85 -10.71 28.24
N LYS A 205 17.58 -10.96 28.60
CA LYS A 205 17.20 -11.45 29.94
C LYS A 205 17.79 -12.81 30.26
N HIS A 206 18.07 -13.63 29.26
CA HIS A 206 18.68 -14.97 29.41
C HIS A 206 20.19 -14.99 29.16
N ASN A 207 20.87 -13.82 29.23
CA ASN A 207 22.31 -13.66 29.05
C ASN A 207 22.87 -14.21 27.73
N TRP A 208 22.03 -14.45 26.73
CA TRP A 208 22.40 -15.05 25.44
C TRP A 208 23.61 -14.40 24.78
N PHE A 209 23.59 -13.07 24.64
CA PHE A 209 24.66 -12.34 23.96
C PHE A 209 26.00 -12.48 24.71
N THR A 210 25.99 -12.49 26.02
CA THR A 210 27.18 -12.70 26.84
C THR A 210 27.71 -14.13 26.72
N GLU A 211 26.83 -15.13 26.77
CA GLU A 211 27.18 -16.54 26.61
C GLU A 211 27.74 -16.87 25.24
N GLN A 212 27.22 -16.24 24.18
CA GLN A 212 27.70 -16.41 22.83
C GLN A 212 28.88 -15.49 22.47
N GLY A 213 29.33 -14.63 23.36
CA GLY A 213 30.38 -13.64 23.08
C GLY A 213 29.99 -12.63 21.99
N MET A 214 28.71 -12.37 21.85
CA MET A 214 28.14 -11.47 20.83
C MET A 214 27.81 -10.11 21.41
N GLN A 215 27.95 -9.06 20.60
CA GLN A 215 27.37 -7.77 20.92
C GLN A 215 25.85 -7.80 20.62
N GLU A 216 25.04 -7.25 21.54
CA GLU A 216 23.61 -7.11 21.31
C GLU A 216 23.33 -6.26 20.05
N PRO A 217 22.54 -6.77 19.09
CA PRO A 217 22.29 -6.07 17.83
C PRO A 217 21.31 -4.91 18.01
N LYS A 218 21.48 -3.89 17.17
CA LYS A 218 20.59 -2.72 17.11
C LYS A 218 19.50 -2.95 16.04
N LEU A 219 18.42 -3.63 16.37
CA LEU A 219 17.34 -3.96 15.43
C LEU A 219 16.69 -2.72 14.79
N MET A 220 16.79 -1.54 15.40
CA MET A 220 16.39 -0.27 14.78
C MET A 220 17.18 0.05 13.49
N GLU A 221 18.24 -0.66 13.19
CA GLU A 221 18.93 -0.56 11.90
C GLU A 221 18.13 -1.14 10.74
N LEU A 222 17.08 -1.91 11.02
CA LEU A 222 16.15 -2.50 10.05
C LEU A 222 14.87 -1.69 9.86
N ILE A 223 14.73 -0.53 10.52
CA ILE A 223 13.49 0.27 10.53
C ILE A 223 13.13 0.86 9.16
N ASP A 224 14.09 0.99 8.26
CA ASP A 224 13.87 1.42 6.88
C ASP A 224 13.08 0.37 6.07
N LEU A 225 13.27 -0.94 6.33
CA LEU A 225 12.45 -2.01 5.79
C LEU A 225 11.00 -1.92 6.32
N VAL A 226 10.86 -1.68 7.63
CA VAL A 226 9.53 -1.55 8.25
C VAL A 226 8.74 -0.39 7.64
N ALA A 227 9.40 0.76 7.45
CA ALA A 227 8.75 1.93 6.85
C ALA A 227 8.32 1.65 5.40
N LEU A 228 9.17 0.99 4.63
CA LEU A 228 8.87 0.66 3.23
C LEU A 228 7.69 -0.31 3.12
N GLY A 229 7.69 -1.43 3.85
CA GLY A 229 6.60 -2.42 3.82
C GLY A 229 5.29 -1.82 4.32
N THR A 230 5.29 -1.12 5.47
CA THR A 230 4.10 -0.47 6.04
C THR A 230 3.39 0.46 5.04
N VAL A 231 4.14 1.27 4.30
CA VAL A 231 3.54 2.19 3.31
C VAL A 231 3.15 1.45 2.02
N ALA A 232 3.94 0.46 1.60
CA ALA A 232 3.68 -0.29 0.37
C ALA A 232 2.43 -1.19 0.47
N ASP A 233 2.13 -1.70 1.66
CA ASP A 233 0.93 -2.49 1.95
C ASP A 233 -0.35 -1.64 2.07
N VAL A 234 -0.19 -0.31 2.13
CA VAL A 234 -1.33 0.64 2.19
C VAL A 234 -2.18 0.48 3.47
N VAL A 235 -1.61 0.00 4.55
CA VAL A 235 -2.28 -0.02 5.85
C VAL A 235 -2.54 1.39 6.40
N PRO A 236 -3.58 1.58 7.23
CA PRO A 236 -3.82 2.84 7.92
C PRO A 236 -2.58 3.34 8.67
N LEU A 237 -2.20 4.60 8.44
CA LEU A 237 -1.13 5.26 9.20
C LEU A 237 -1.69 5.80 10.52
N ASP A 238 -2.03 4.89 11.43
CA ASP A 238 -2.36 5.23 12.81
C ASP A 238 -1.12 5.77 13.56
N GLU A 239 -1.27 6.08 14.83
CA GLU A 239 -0.20 6.66 15.64
C GLU A 239 1.07 5.79 15.63
N ASN A 240 0.92 4.48 15.79
CA ASN A 240 2.03 3.54 15.84
C ASN A 240 2.75 3.42 14.49
N ASN A 241 1.99 3.28 13.40
CA ASN A 241 2.54 3.19 12.06
C ASN A 241 3.20 4.50 11.62
N ARG A 242 2.66 5.68 12.01
CA ARG A 242 3.33 6.96 11.76
C ARG A 242 4.70 7.03 12.43
N ILE A 243 4.84 6.53 13.66
CA ILE A 243 6.16 6.46 14.33
C ILE A 243 7.11 5.56 13.53
N LEU A 244 6.69 4.34 13.17
CA LEU A 244 7.52 3.39 12.42
C LEU A 244 7.99 4.00 11.09
N VAL A 245 7.08 4.57 10.33
CA VAL A 245 7.38 5.21 9.02
C VAL A 245 8.28 6.43 9.20
N HIS A 246 8.02 7.27 10.21
CA HIS A 246 8.84 8.45 10.50
C HIS A 246 10.28 8.05 10.83
N GLN A 247 10.47 7.06 11.70
CA GLN A 247 11.80 6.59 12.10
C GLN A 247 12.58 6.01 10.90
N GLY A 248 11.92 5.25 10.02
CA GLY A 248 12.54 4.75 8.81
C GLY A 248 12.93 5.87 7.84
N LEU A 249 12.06 6.85 7.62
CA LEU A 249 12.36 8.03 6.80
C LEU A 249 13.53 8.84 7.37
N GLN A 250 13.58 9.05 8.69
CA GLN A 250 14.69 9.74 9.35
C GLN A 250 16.02 9.01 9.15
N ARG A 251 16.02 7.68 9.28
CA ARG A 251 17.21 6.86 9.03
C ARG A 251 17.71 7.03 7.59
N ILE A 252 16.81 6.96 6.61
CA ILE A 252 17.14 7.12 5.19
C ILE A 252 17.67 8.51 4.91
N ARG A 253 16.99 9.56 5.40
CA ARG A 253 17.39 10.97 5.24
C ARG A 253 18.75 11.28 5.86
N ALA A 254 19.12 10.56 6.91
CA ALA A 254 20.42 10.64 7.57
C ALA A 254 21.54 9.88 6.80
N GLY A 255 21.26 9.35 5.60
CA GLY A 255 22.21 8.59 4.79
C GLY A 255 22.56 7.21 5.33
N LYS A 256 21.70 6.64 6.18
CA LYS A 256 21.90 5.33 6.82
C LYS A 256 21.00 4.24 6.23
N ALA A 257 20.44 4.48 5.05
CA ALA A 257 19.64 3.49 4.35
C ALA A 257 20.47 2.24 4.00
N ARG A 258 19.83 1.09 4.02
CA ARG A 258 20.40 -0.16 3.50
C ARG A 258 20.76 -0.02 2.03
N PRO A 259 21.81 -0.73 1.53
CA PRO A 259 22.22 -0.65 0.12
C PRO A 259 21.08 -0.94 -0.88
N GLY A 260 20.20 -1.92 -0.60
CA GLY A 260 19.05 -2.22 -1.45
C GLY A 260 18.05 -1.06 -1.55
N ILE A 261 17.69 -0.45 -0.41
CA ILE A 261 16.80 0.72 -0.38
C ILE A 261 17.47 1.94 -1.03
N GLN A 262 18.76 2.16 -0.79
CA GLN A 262 19.51 3.22 -1.44
C GLN A 262 19.50 3.07 -2.96
N ALA A 263 19.74 1.88 -3.47
CA ALA A 263 19.72 1.59 -4.91
C ALA A 263 18.33 1.80 -5.52
N LEU A 264 17.25 1.41 -4.82
CA LEU A 264 15.86 1.69 -5.24
C LEU A 264 15.58 3.19 -5.32
N ILE A 265 16.05 3.98 -4.36
CA ILE A 265 15.91 5.45 -4.36
C ILE A 265 16.63 6.06 -5.57
N GLU A 266 17.85 5.58 -5.86
CA GLU A 266 18.67 6.04 -6.99
C GLU A 266 17.97 5.75 -8.35
N VAL A 267 17.50 4.52 -8.60
CA VAL A 267 16.81 4.18 -9.87
C VAL A 267 15.44 4.85 -9.97
N ALA A 268 14.78 5.12 -8.85
CA ALA A 268 13.55 5.89 -8.79
C ALA A 268 13.77 7.39 -9.02
N LYS A 269 15.01 7.85 -9.11
CA LYS A 269 15.41 9.27 -9.27
C LYS A 269 14.83 10.14 -8.16
N ARG A 270 14.91 9.66 -6.90
CA ARG A 270 14.50 10.40 -5.71
C ARG A 270 15.72 10.91 -4.93
N ASP A 271 15.54 12.02 -4.22
CA ASP A 271 16.57 12.49 -3.25
C ASP A 271 16.30 11.86 -1.89
N ALA A 272 17.20 11.01 -1.42
CA ALA A 272 17.09 10.33 -0.13
C ALA A 272 16.89 11.30 1.06
N ARG A 273 17.49 12.50 1.00
CA ARG A 273 17.39 13.52 2.06
C ARG A 273 16.00 14.13 2.21
N ARG A 274 15.15 13.98 1.18
CA ARG A 274 13.82 14.59 1.08
C ARG A 274 12.71 13.58 0.87
N LEU A 275 13.06 12.30 0.96
CA LEU A 275 12.12 11.22 0.76
C LEU A 275 10.91 11.38 1.70
N VAL A 276 9.72 11.19 1.19
CA VAL A 276 8.45 11.23 1.92
C VAL A 276 7.75 9.88 1.85
N ALA A 277 6.75 9.65 2.70
CA ALA A 277 6.05 8.37 2.75
C ALA A 277 5.44 7.97 1.40
N SER A 278 4.88 8.91 0.64
CA SER A 278 4.33 8.64 -0.69
C SER A 278 5.35 8.11 -1.69
N ASP A 279 6.65 8.41 -1.54
CA ASP A 279 7.70 7.83 -2.39
C ASP A 279 7.83 6.32 -2.17
N PHE A 280 7.60 5.80 -0.96
CA PHE A 280 7.55 4.36 -0.73
C PHE A 280 6.42 3.70 -1.51
N GLY A 281 5.20 4.24 -1.44
CA GLY A 281 4.03 3.68 -2.09
C GLY A 281 4.01 3.85 -3.61
N PHE A 282 4.54 4.95 -4.15
CA PHE A 282 4.43 5.29 -5.58
C PHE A 282 5.74 5.16 -6.36
N ALA A 283 6.89 5.10 -5.70
CA ALA A 283 8.17 4.98 -6.37
C ALA A 283 8.89 3.66 -6.03
N LEU A 284 9.12 3.33 -4.75
CA LEU A 284 9.92 2.16 -4.37
C LEU A 284 9.10 0.86 -4.39
N GLY A 285 7.97 0.81 -3.68
CA GLY A 285 7.10 -0.36 -3.57
C GLY A 285 6.67 -0.96 -4.92
N PRO A 286 6.25 -0.15 -5.92
CA PRO A 286 5.89 -0.67 -7.24
C PRO A 286 7.00 -1.41 -7.98
N ARG A 287 8.28 -1.09 -7.72
CA ARG A 287 9.43 -1.78 -8.30
C ARG A 287 9.60 -3.17 -7.70
N ILE A 288 9.48 -3.28 -6.37
CA ILE A 288 9.49 -4.58 -5.67
C ILE A 288 8.28 -5.40 -6.10
N ASN A 289 7.09 -4.83 -6.06
CA ASN A 289 5.84 -5.50 -6.45
C ASN A 289 5.85 -6.00 -7.90
N ALA A 290 6.66 -5.42 -8.78
CA ALA A 290 6.75 -5.87 -10.17
C ALA A 290 7.36 -7.27 -10.29
N ALA A 291 8.30 -7.65 -9.43
CA ALA A 291 8.84 -9.00 -9.35
C ALA A 291 7.72 -10.02 -9.10
N GLY A 292 6.96 -9.91 -8.01
CA GLY A 292 5.87 -10.83 -7.68
C GLY A 292 4.66 -10.78 -8.62
N ARG A 293 4.67 -9.90 -9.63
CA ARG A 293 3.62 -9.83 -10.66
C ARG A 293 4.02 -10.41 -12.00
N LEU A 294 5.30 -10.37 -12.33
CA LEU A 294 5.83 -10.74 -13.64
C LEU A 294 6.92 -11.82 -13.56
N ASP A 295 7.49 -12.04 -12.38
CA ASP A 295 8.64 -12.89 -12.15
C ASP A 295 8.62 -13.46 -10.71
N ASP A 296 9.77 -13.73 -10.12
CA ASP A 296 9.96 -14.27 -8.77
C ASP A 296 10.25 -13.15 -7.75
N MET A 297 9.44 -13.07 -6.70
CA MET A 297 9.62 -12.10 -5.61
C MET A 297 10.92 -12.33 -4.80
N SER A 298 11.51 -13.51 -4.83
CA SER A 298 12.79 -13.78 -4.17
C SER A 298 13.87 -12.78 -4.57
N PHE A 299 13.82 -12.29 -5.80
CA PHE A 299 14.73 -11.25 -6.29
C PHE A 299 14.56 -9.91 -5.54
N GLY A 300 13.33 -9.57 -5.16
CA GLY A 300 13.04 -8.42 -4.30
C GLY A 300 13.60 -8.59 -2.89
N VAL A 301 13.45 -9.79 -2.30
CA VAL A 301 14.01 -10.12 -0.98
C VAL A 301 15.53 -10.04 -1.00
N GLU A 302 16.17 -10.62 -2.01
CA GLU A 302 17.63 -10.59 -2.17
C GLU A 302 18.17 -9.16 -2.27
N LEU A 303 17.53 -8.29 -3.05
CA LEU A 303 17.88 -6.87 -3.11
C LEU A 303 17.82 -6.22 -1.72
N LEU A 304 16.75 -6.47 -0.95
CA LEU A 304 16.57 -5.88 0.37
C LEU A 304 17.56 -6.42 1.40
N MET A 305 18.03 -7.65 1.27
CA MET A 305 19.07 -8.24 2.11
C MET A 305 20.51 -7.88 1.67
N CYS A 306 20.68 -7.40 0.45
CA CYS A 306 22.00 -7.12 -0.12
C CYS A 306 22.78 -6.10 0.72
N ASN A 307 24.03 -6.41 1.05
CA ASN A 307 24.93 -5.53 1.81
C ASN A 307 25.99 -4.83 0.92
N ASN A 308 25.99 -5.10 -0.39
CA ASN A 308 26.91 -4.51 -1.37
C ASN A 308 26.17 -3.56 -2.31
N ILE A 309 26.51 -2.28 -2.27
CA ILE A 309 25.83 -1.24 -3.06
C ILE A 309 25.93 -1.47 -4.58
N HIS A 310 27.05 -2.00 -5.08
CA HIS A 310 27.21 -2.25 -6.52
C HIS A 310 26.32 -3.42 -6.99
N ALA A 311 26.20 -4.48 -6.20
CA ALA A 311 25.26 -5.55 -6.45
C ALA A 311 23.82 -5.05 -6.37
N ALA A 312 23.48 -4.31 -5.32
CA ALA A 312 22.15 -3.73 -5.12
C ALA A 312 21.72 -2.81 -6.28
N ARG A 313 22.63 -2.01 -6.85
CA ARG A 313 22.34 -1.16 -8.03
C ARG A 313 21.98 -1.99 -9.27
N ARG A 314 22.67 -3.11 -9.51
CA ARG A 314 22.31 -4.00 -10.64
C ARG A 314 20.91 -4.58 -10.43
N MET A 315 20.65 -5.14 -9.26
CA MET A 315 19.35 -5.73 -8.92
C MET A 315 18.22 -4.69 -8.97
N ALA A 316 18.43 -3.49 -8.44
CA ALA A 316 17.44 -2.42 -8.51
C ALA A 316 17.16 -1.96 -9.94
N SER A 317 18.16 -1.99 -10.84
CA SER A 317 17.97 -1.68 -12.26
C SER A 317 17.13 -2.75 -12.97
N GLU A 318 17.28 -4.02 -12.61
CA GLU A 318 16.45 -5.12 -13.13
C GLU A 318 15.01 -4.99 -12.67
N LEU A 319 14.78 -4.70 -11.37
CA LEU A 319 13.43 -4.41 -10.85
C LEU A 319 12.79 -3.18 -11.50
N ASP A 320 13.57 -2.14 -11.81
CA ASP A 320 13.06 -0.98 -12.56
C ASP A 320 12.63 -1.38 -13.98
N GLY A 321 13.39 -2.28 -14.64
CA GLY A 321 13.02 -2.87 -15.93
C GLY A 321 11.71 -3.65 -15.86
N LEU A 322 11.55 -4.53 -14.88
CA LEU A 322 10.30 -5.27 -14.64
C LEU A 322 9.13 -4.31 -14.38
N ASN A 323 9.33 -3.27 -13.57
CA ASN A 323 8.30 -2.28 -13.31
C ASN A 323 7.94 -1.47 -14.56
N GLN A 324 8.87 -1.20 -15.45
CA GLN A 324 8.60 -0.56 -16.74
C GLN A 324 7.74 -1.48 -17.64
N THR A 325 8.13 -2.74 -17.76
CA THR A 325 7.34 -3.76 -18.50
C THR A 325 5.91 -3.88 -17.94
N ARG A 326 5.78 -3.93 -16.61
CA ARG A 326 4.47 -3.95 -15.95
C ARG A 326 3.63 -2.72 -16.31
N LYS A 327 4.23 -1.51 -16.36
CA LYS A 327 3.52 -0.28 -16.75
C LYS A 327 3.07 -0.29 -18.20
N GLU A 328 3.85 -0.86 -19.10
CA GLU A 328 3.51 -0.99 -20.51
C GLU A 328 2.32 -1.94 -20.71
N ILE A 329 2.34 -3.09 -20.01
CA ILE A 329 1.21 -4.03 -19.98
C ILE A 329 -0.04 -3.34 -19.40
N GLU A 330 0.09 -2.64 -18.25
CA GLU A 330 -1.01 -1.89 -17.61
C GLU A 330 -1.62 -0.86 -18.56
N GLU A 331 -0.79 -0.07 -19.26
CA GLU A 331 -1.28 0.98 -20.15
C GLU A 331 -2.02 0.40 -21.37
N GLY A 332 -1.51 -0.69 -21.97
CA GLY A 332 -2.20 -1.40 -23.05
C GLY A 332 -3.58 -1.91 -22.62
N MET A 333 -3.63 -2.68 -21.53
CA MET A 333 -4.88 -3.20 -20.98
C MET A 333 -5.86 -2.08 -20.59
N LYS A 334 -5.36 -0.99 -20.04
CA LYS A 334 -6.16 0.18 -19.66
C LYS A 334 -6.77 0.86 -20.88
N GLN A 335 -6.06 1.03 -21.97
CA GLN A 335 -6.58 1.61 -23.20
C GLN A 335 -7.74 0.77 -23.76
N GLU A 336 -7.61 -0.55 -23.79
CA GLU A 336 -8.68 -1.47 -24.22
C GLU A 336 -9.91 -1.37 -23.32
N ALA A 337 -9.72 -1.43 -21.99
CA ALA A 337 -10.79 -1.32 -21.01
C ALA A 337 -11.51 0.03 -21.09
N MET A 338 -10.76 1.12 -21.30
CA MET A 338 -11.32 2.46 -21.46
C MET A 338 -12.17 2.57 -22.73
N ALA A 339 -11.67 2.04 -23.85
CA ALA A 339 -12.42 2.02 -25.12
C ALA A 339 -13.71 1.21 -24.99
N PHE A 340 -13.71 0.11 -24.22
CA PHE A 340 -14.90 -0.66 -23.92
C PHE A 340 -15.90 0.15 -23.08
N CYS A 341 -15.46 0.76 -21.98
CA CYS A 341 -16.33 1.58 -21.13
C CYS A 341 -16.89 2.83 -21.86
N GLU A 342 -16.11 3.48 -22.72
CA GLU A 342 -16.58 4.60 -23.52
C GLU A 342 -17.66 4.16 -24.53
N ARG A 343 -17.54 3.01 -25.14
CA ARG A 343 -18.59 2.46 -26.01
C ARG A 343 -19.91 2.23 -25.26
N LEU A 344 -19.85 1.71 -24.02
CA LEU A 344 -21.02 1.54 -23.17
C LEU A 344 -21.64 2.88 -22.76
N GLN A 345 -20.83 3.91 -22.50
CA GLN A 345 -21.29 5.22 -22.05
C GLN A 345 -21.94 6.04 -23.17
N PHE A 346 -21.47 5.89 -24.42
CA PHE A 346 -21.92 6.67 -25.59
C PHE A 346 -22.75 5.85 -26.59
N GLY A 347 -23.07 4.58 -26.30
CA GLY A 347 -23.94 3.73 -27.10
C GLY A 347 -25.42 4.07 -26.96
N GLU A 348 -26.29 3.38 -27.71
CA GLU A 348 -27.75 3.63 -27.74
C GLU A 348 -28.44 3.53 -26.37
N ASN A 349 -27.84 2.83 -25.37
CA ASN A 349 -28.31 2.71 -23.98
C ASN A 349 -27.47 3.53 -22.98
N SER A 350 -26.98 4.66 -23.32
CA SER A 350 -26.18 5.67 -22.61
C SER A 350 -26.00 5.63 -21.07
N ASN A 351 -26.11 4.47 -20.42
CA ASN A 351 -25.89 4.31 -18.99
C ASN A 351 -24.80 3.27 -18.72
N LEU A 352 -23.69 3.75 -18.18
CA LEU A 352 -22.65 2.88 -17.67
C LEU A 352 -23.24 2.01 -16.53
N PRO A 353 -23.02 0.67 -16.52
CA PRO A 353 -23.44 -0.19 -15.41
C PRO A 353 -22.96 0.32 -14.05
N HIS A 354 -23.69 0.03 -12.98
CA HIS A 354 -23.29 0.42 -11.62
C HIS A 354 -22.10 -0.41 -11.16
N GLY A 355 -22.08 -1.70 -11.47
CA GLY A 355 -20.95 -2.61 -11.29
C GLY A 355 -20.35 -2.99 -12.66
N LEU A 356 -19.05 -2.84 -12.82
CA LEU A 356 -18.33 -3.13 -14.06
C LEU A 356 -17.62 -4.48 -13.97
N ALA A 357 -17.99 -5.45 -14.79
CA ALA A 357 -17.22 -6.66 -15.02
C ALA A 357 -16.60 -6.58 -16.43
N LEU A 358 -15.28 -6.75 -16.51
CA LEU A 358 -14.51 -6.63 -17.75
C LEU A 358 -13.70 -7.90 -17.96
N PHE A 359 -13.66 -8.44 -19.16
CA PHE A 359 -12.88 -9.61 -19.50
C PHE A 359 -12.22 -9.46 -20.87
N GLN A 360 -10.95 -9.80 -20.93
CA GLN A 360 -10.22 -10.07 -22.15
C GLN A 360 -9.27 -11.25 -21.91
N ARG A 361 -9.23 -12.17 -22.89
CA ARG A 361 -8.42 -13.40 -22.76
C ARG A 361 -6.93 -13.11 -22.64
N ASP A 362 -6.46 -12.08 -23.34
CA ASP A 362 -5.03 -11.72 -23.42
C ASP A 362 -4.57 -10.82 -22.23
N TRP A 363 -5.45 -10.51 -21.29
CA TRP A 363 -5.05 -9.72 -20.13
C TRP A 363 -4.17 -10.52 -19.16
N HIS A 364 -3.15 -9.85 -18.65
CA HIS A 364 -2.18 -10.48 -17.74
C HIS A 364 -2.74 -10.59 -16.32
N GLN A 365 -2.80 -11.83 -15.76
CA GLN A 365 -3.36 -12.11 -14.43
C GLN A 365 -2.72 -11.27 -13.31
N GLY A 366 -1.39 -11.04 -13.34
CA GLY A 366 -0.66 -10.22 -12.36
C GLY A 366 -0.98 -8.73 -12.41
N VAL A 367 -1.66 -8.25 -13.49
CA VAL A 367 -1.92 -6.82 -13.74
C VAL A 367 -3.41 -6.45 -13.63
N ILE A 368 -4.34 -7.43 -13.74
CA ILE A 368 -5.79 -7.15 -13.69
C ILE A 368 -6.23 -6.41 -12.43
N GLY A 369 -5.58 -6.63 -11.27
CA GLY A 369 -5.90 -5.92 -10.03
C GLY A 369 -5.55 -4.43 -10.08
N ILE A 370 -4.48 -4.06 -10.79
CA ILE A 370 -4.11 -2.67 -11.03
C ILE A 370 -5.09 -2.05 -12.03
N LEU A 371 -5.40 -2.78 -13.11
CA LEU A 371 -6.39 -2.37 -14.09
C LEU A 371 -7.74 -2.06 -13.44
N ALA A 372 -8.27 -2.97 -12.61
CA ALA A 372 -9.52 -2.77 -11.88
C ALA A 372 -9.48 -1.49 -11.03
N SER A 373 -8.35 -1.21 -10.35
CA SER A 373 -8.17 0.03 -9.60
C SER A 373 -8.24 1.27 -10.51
N ARG A 374 -7.57 1.27 -11.66
CA ARG A 374 -7.57 2.40 -12.60
C ARG A 374 -8.96 2.69 -13.18
N ILE A 375 -9.69 1.65 -13.55
CA ILE A 375 -11.06 1.79 -14.06
C ILE A 375 -11.99 2.29 -12.95
N LYS A 376 -11.87 1.72 -11.73
CA LYS A 376 -12.60 2.19 -10.55
C LYS A 376 -12.36 3.69 -10.28
N GLU A 377 -11.12 4.14 -10.28
CA GLU A 377 -10.74 5.54 -10.07
C GLU A 377 -11.34 6.45 -11.14
N LYS A 378 -11.31 6.03 -12.39
CA LYS A 378 -11.82 6.82 -13.53
C LYS A 378 -13.34 6.98 -13.54
N PHE A 379 -14.05 5.87 -13.31
CA PHE A 379 -15.51 5.82 -13.45
C PHE A 379 -16.27 5.88 -12.12
N HIS A 380 -15.55 5.78 -11.02
CA HIS A 380 -16.10 5.70 -9.66
C HIS A 380 -17.19 4.62 -9.54
N ARG A 381 -16.82 3.40 -9.91
CA ARG A 381 -17.67 2.20 -9.90
C ARG A 381 -16.91 1.03 -9.27
N PRO A 382 -17.59 0.10 -8.58
CA PRO A 382 -17.01 -1.21 -8.31
C PRO A 382 -16.64 -1.91 -9.62
N VAL A 383 -15.44 -2.49 -9.67
CA VAL A 383 -14.88 -3.10 -10.89
C VAL A 383 -14.34 -4.49 -10.60
N ILE A 384 -14.64 -5.42 -11.49
CA ILE A 384 -14.00 -6.73 -11.55
C ILE A 384 -13.35 -6.87 -12.93
N ALA A 385 -12.03 -7.05 -12.97
CA ALA A 385 -11.29 -7.32 -14.20
C ALA A 385 -10.87 -8.79 -14.21
N PHE A 386 -11.21 -9.51 -15.28
CA PHE A 386 -10.93 -10.92 -15.47
C PHE A 386 -9.85 -11.15 -16.53
N ALA A 387 -9.02 -12.16 -16.31
CA ALA A 387 -8.08 -12.71 -17.26
C ALA A 387 -8.28 -14.22 -17.39
N ASP A 388 -7.72 -14.83 -18.44
CA ASP A 388 -7.75 -16.28 -18.63
C ASP A 388 -7.11 -16.99 -17.42
N GLY A 389 -7.83 -17.95 -16.85
CA GLY A 389 -7.39 -18.79 -15.72
C GLY A 389 -6.89 -20.16 -16.14
N GLY A 390 -7.01 -20.48 -17.46
CA GLY A 390 -6.78 -21.82 -18.00
C GLY A 390 -7.96 -22.76 -17.82
N GLU A 391 -8.01 -23.83 -18.60
CA GLU A 391 -9.02 -24.90 -18.53
C GLU A 391 -10.48 -24.41 -18.60
N GLY A 392 -10.73 -23.33 -19.36
CA GLY A 392 -12.07 -22.73 -19.51
C GLY A 392 -12.55 -21.95 -18.29
N THR A 393 -11.64 -21.58 -17.39
CA THR A 393 -11.89 -20.71 -16.25
C THR A 393 -11.34 -19.31 -16.49
N ILE A 394 -11.87 -18.32 -15.76
CA ILE A 394 -11.34 -16.96 -15.70
C ILE A 394 -11.16 -16.53 -14.25
N LYS A 395 -10.02 -15.89 -13.97
CA LYS A 395 -9.69 -15.33 -12.65
C LYS A 395 -9.96 -13.83 -12.65
N GLY A 396 -10.76 -13.37 -11.68
CA GLY A 396 -11.15 -11.98 -11.52
C GLY A 396 -10.45 -11.31 -10.34
N SER A 397 -10.06 -10.06 -10.52
CA SER A 397 -9.60 -9.19 -9.44
C SER A 397 -10.59 -8.04 -9.26
N CYS A 398 -11.12 -7.92 -8.05
CA CYS A 398 -12.18 -6.99 -7.68
C CYS A 398 -11.64 -5.77 -6.96
N ARG A 399 -12.21 -4.60 -7.26
CA ARG A 399 -11.97 -3.36 -6.51
C ARG A 399 -13.28 -2.64 -6.25
N SER A 400 -13.51 -2.26 -5.00
CA SER A 400 -14.74 -1.58 -4.58
C SER A 400 -14.56 -0.08 -4.37
N ILE A 401 -15.69 0.61 -4.22
CA ILE A 401 -15.80 1.99 -3.75
C ILE A 401 -16.46 2.00 -2.37
N PRO A 402 -16.34 3.11 -1.59
CA PRO A 402 -17.05 3.23 -0.32
C PRO A 402 -18.55 2.97 -0.47
N GLY A 403 -19.12 2.23 0.48
CA GLY A 403 -20.54 1.85 0.48
C GLY A 403 -20.84 0.45 -0.02
N LEU A 404 -19.92 -0.24 -0.71
CA LEU A 404 -20.09 -1.63 -1.11
C LEU A 404 -18.99 -2.51 -0.50
N HIS A 405 -19.40 -3.53 0.29
CA HIS A 405 -18.49 -4.56 0.78
C HIS A 405 -18.33 -5.65 -0.29
N MET A 406 -17.16 -5.69 -0.96
CA MET A 406 -16.97 -6.56 -2.15
C MET A 406 -17.15 -8.03 -1.84
N ARG A 407 -16.56 -8.51 -0.74
CA ARG A 407 -16.68 -9.94 -0.36
C ARG A 407 -18.14 -10.34 -0.12
N ASP A 408 -18.91 -9.49 0.58
CA ASP A 408 -20.32 -9.77 0.89
C ASP A 408 -21.16 -9.77 -0.39
N ALA A 409 -20.85 -8.89 -1.34
CA ALA A 409 -21.49 -8.88 -2.65
C ALA A 409 -21.24 -10.20 -3.41
N LEU A 410 -20.01 -10.72 -3.38
CA LEU A 410 -19.68 -12.01 -3.99
C LEU A 410 -20.35 -13.17 -3.26
N ASP A 411 -20.36 -13.17 -1.94
CA ASP A 411 -21.04 -14.18 -1.10
C ASP A 411 -22.54 -14.21 -1.38
N PHE A 412 -23.17 -13.03 -1.50
CA PHE A 412 -24.57 -12.93 -1.87
C PHE A 412 -24.85 -13.55 -3.27
N ILE A 413 -24.00 -13.24 -4.26
CA ILE A 413 -24.14 -13.80 -5.61
C ILE A 413 -24.01 -15.33 -5.58
N ASP A 414 -23.00 -15.86 -4.88
CA ASP A 414 -22.74 -17.29 -4.76
C ASP A 414 -23.88 -18.02 -4.06
N THR A 415 -24.37 -17.47 -2.94
CA THR A 415 -25.49 -18.02 -2.18
C THR A 415 -26.77 -18.08 -3.01
N GLN A 416 -27.05 -17.05 -3.83
CA GLN A 416 -28.25 -17.02 -4.69
C GLN A 416 -28.08 -17.83 -5.98
N ASN A 417 -26.86 -18.17 -6.37
CA ASN A 417 -26.53 -18.89 -7.59
C ASN A 417 -25.47 -19.98 -7.33
N PRO A 418 -25.78 -21.04 -6.58
CA PRO A 418 -24.79 -22.06 -6.22
C PRO A 418 -24.05 -22.63 -7.42
N GLY A 419 -22.72 -22.68 -7.35
CA GLY A 419 -21.83 -23.18 -8.38
C GLY A 419 -21.52 -22.22 -9.53
N LEU A 420 -21.97 -20.95 -9.47
CA LEU A 420 -21.59 -19.90 -10.40
C LEU A 420 -20.16 -19.42 -10.11
N ILE A 421 -19.82 -19.24 -8.84
CA ILE A 421 -18.49 -18.89 -8.39
C ILE A 421 -17.79 -20.16 -7.90
N MET A 422 -16.65 -20.51 -8.51
CA MET A 422 -15.90 -21.71 -8.13
C MET A 422 -15.09 -21.48 -6.84
N LYS A 423 -14.52 -20.28 -6.69
CA LYS A 423 -13.74 -19.85 -5.54
C LYS A 423 -13.76 -18.33 -5.45
N PHE A 424 -13.88 -17.80 -4.26
CA PHE A 424 -13.67 -16.36 -4.01
C PHE A 424 -13.10 -16.10 -2.61
N GLY A 425 -12.54 -14.93 -2.44
CA GLY A 425 -12.00 -14.48 -1.15
C GLY A 425 -11.55 -13.03 -1.22
N GLY A 426 -11.33 -12.42 -0.06
CA GLY A 426 -10.92 -11.02 0.03
C GLY A 426 -11.63 -10.26 1.14
N HIS A 427 -11.65 -8.93 1.01
CA HIS A 427 -12.13 -7.98 2.00
C HIS A 427 -13.13 -6.98 1.38
N ALA A 428 -13.50 -5.97 2.16
CA ALA A 428 -14.48 -4.95 1.74
C ALA A 428 -14.09 -4.24 0.44
N MET A 429 -12.83 -3.85 0.27
CA MET A 429 -12.38 -3.00 -0.84
C MET A 429 -11.71 -3.75 -1.98
N ALA A 430 -11.26 -4.99 -1.75
CA ALA A 430 -10.58 -5.81 -2.74
C ALA A 430 -10.87 -7.30 -2.51
N ALA A 431 -11.10 -8.03 -3.59
CA ALA A 431 -11.34 -9.47 -3.56
C ALA A 431 -10.82 -10.13 -4.83
N GLY A 432 -10.74 -11.45 -4.82
CA GLY A 432 -10.48 -12.27 -5.99
C GLY A 432 -11.55 -13.35 -6.13
N LEU A 433 -11.80 -13.78 -7.37
CA LEU A 433 -12.71 -14.88 -7.65
C LEU A 433 -12.30 -15.66 -8.88
N THR A 434 -12.85 -16.86 -9.01
CA THR A 434 -12.74 -17.71 -10.20
C THR A 434 -14.13 -18.17 -10.63
N ILE A 435 -14.44 -18.01 -11.91
CA ILE A 435 -15.67 -18.51 -12.53
C ILE A 435 -15.33 -19.24 -13.84
N LYS A 436 -16.28 -19.98 -14.40
CA LYS A 436 -16.15 -20.51 -15.76
C LYS A 436 -16.31 -19.38 -16.77
N GLU A 437 -15.53 -19.38 -17.85
CA GLU A 437 -15.61 -18.36 -18.91
C GLU A 437 -17.03 -18.24 -19.51
N GLN A 438 -17.68 -19.36 -19.74
CA GLN A 438 -19.06 -19.40 -20.27
C GLN A 438 -20.10 -18.68 -19.38
N ASP A 439 -19.83 -18.52 -18.10
CA ASP A 439 -20.73 -17.90 -17.13
C ASP A 439 -20.49 -16.38 -16.98
N PHE A 440 -19.52 -15.83 -17.69
CA PHE A 440 -19.12 -14.41 -17.57
C PHE A 440 -20.30 -13.44 -17.74
N GLU A 441 -21.06 -13.57 -18.82
CA GLU A 441 -22.19 -12.69 -19.14
C GLU A 441 -23.31 -12.75 -18.07
N ARG A 442 -23.55 -13.95 -17.51
CA ARG A 442 -24.50 -14.14 -16.42
C ARG A 442 -24.00 -13.48 -15.15
N PHE A 443 -22.75 -13.73 -14.80
CA PHE A 443 -22.10 -13.13 -13.62
C PHE A 443 -22.07 -11.60 -13.71
N SER A 444 -21.70 -11.03 -14.87
CA SER A 444 -21.63 -9.58 -15.09
C SER A 444 -22.97 -8.88 -14.81
N ARG A 445 -24.10 -9.49 -15.27
CA ARG A 445 -25.44 -8.95 -15.00
C ARG A 445 -25.79 -9.02 -13.51
N LEU A 446 -25.55 -10.15 -12.86
CA LEU A 446 -25.82 -10.32 -11.43
C LEU A 446 -25.01 -9.36 -10.57
N PHE A 447 -23.75 -9.12 -10.94
CA PHE A 447 -22.90 -8.16 -10.24
C PHE A 447 -23.45 -6.73 -10.37
N ASP A 448 -23.85 -6.30 -11.57
CA ASP A 448 -24.47 -5.00 -11.77
C ASP A 448 -25.77 -4.84 -10.95
N ASP A 449 -26.61 -5.87 -10.91
CA ASP A 449 -27.86 -5.86 -10.15
C ASP A 449 -27.63 -5.76 -8.64
N VAL A 450 -26.61 -6.45 -8.10
CA VAL A 450 -26.23 -6.35 -6.68
C VAL A 450 -25.72 -4.95 -6.38
N VAL A 451 -24.84 -4.40 -7.22
CA VAL A 451 -24.32 -3.04 -7.02
C VAL A 451 -25.43 -1.99 -7.09
N LYS A 452 -26.39 -2.12 -8.00
CA LYS A 452 -27.58 -1.24 -8.07
C LYS A 452 -28.44 -1.28 -6.83
N LYS A 453 -28.54 -2.42 -6.19
CA LYS A 453 -29.32 -2.61 -4.97
C LYS A 453 -28.63 -1.97 -3.76
N GLU A 454 -27.31 -2.09 -3.68
CA GLU A 454 -26.52 -1.67 -2.51
C GLU A 454 -26.08 -0.20 -2.59
N LEU A 455 -25.88 0.35 -3.80
CA LEU A 455 -25.39 1.72 -4.01
C LEU A 455 -26.42 2.60 -4.72
N ASP A 456 -26.69 3.76 -4.14
CA ASP A 456 -27.46 4.79 -4.79
C ASP A 456 -26.59 5.62 -5.80
N GLN A 457 -27.26 6.48 -6.57
CA GLN A 457 -26.61 7.37 -7.54
C GLN A 457 -25.63 8.36 -6.91
N ALA A 458 -25.83 8.72 -5.64
CA ALA A 458 -24.95 9.64 -4.93
C ALA A 458 -23.62 8.96 -4.57
N ALA A 459 -23.65 7.71 -4.15
CA ALA A 459 -22.47 6.90 -3.85
C ALA A 459 -21.57 6.69 -5.08
N LEU A 460 -22.15 6.79 -6.29
CA LEU A 460 -21.42 6.64 -7.55
C LEU A 460 -20.75 7.95 -8.05
N LYS A 461 -20.79 9.02 -7.26
CA LYS A 461 -20.04 10.25 -7.53
C LYS A 461 -18.70 10.21 -6.80
N GLY A 462 -17.62 10.53 -7.51
CA GLY A 462 -16.33 10.72 -6.87
C GLY A 462 -16.33 11.98 -6.00
N VAL A 463 -15.79 11.88 -4.78
CA VAL A 463 -15.63 13.02 -3.88
C VAL A 463 -14.16 13.25 -3.60
N ILE A 464 -13.70 14.50 -3.78
CA ILE A 464 -12.40 14.97 -3.31
C ILE A 464 -12.61 15.77 -2.05
N LEU A 465 -12.11 15.28 -0.92
CA LEU A 465 -12.18 15.98 0.36
C LEU A 465 -11.05 17.02 0.45
N SER A 466 -11.45 18.29 0.57
CA SER A 466 -10.54 19.43 0.69
C SER A 466 -10.38 19.87 2.15
N ASP A 467 -9.17 20.25 2.53
CA ASP A 467 -8.87 20.91 3.82
C ASP A 467 -9.17 22.42 3.79
N GLY A 468 -9.90 22.88 2.75
CA GLY A 468 -10.36 24.25 2.58
C GLY A 468 -9.43 25.11 1.72
N GLU A 469 -9.76 26.38 1.59
CA GLU A 469 -9.02 27.35 0.78
C GLU A 469 -7.77 27.84 1.52
N LEU A 470 -6.68 28.06 0.77
CA LEU A 470 -5.49 28.74 1.27
C LEU A 470 -5.68 30.27 1.21
N LYS A 471 -5.23 30.97 2.25
CA LYS A 471 -5.12 32.42 2.24
C LYS A 471 -3.95 32.89 1.37
N PRO A 472 -3.96 34.13 0.87
CA PRO A 472 -2.87 34.64 0.03
C PRO A 472 -1.46 34.48 0.64
N GLU A 473 -1.31 34.69 1.94
CA GLU A 473 -0.06 34.55 2.68
C GLU A 473 0.39 33.09 2.86
N GLU A 474 -0.53 32.13 2.69
CA GLU A 474 -0.22 30.70 2.79
C GLU A 474 0.39 30.12 1.50
N PHE A 475 0.33 30.83 0.38
CA PHE A 475 1.03 30.45 -0.86
C PHE A 475 2.53 30.80 -0.74
N SER A 476 3.26 30.06 0.08
CA SER A 476 4.68 30.30 0.36
C SER A 476 5.49 29.02 0.47
N MET A 477 6.79 29.12 0.16
CA MET A 477 7.74 28.00 0.34
C MET A 477 7.72 27.49 1.77
N HIS A 478 7.65 28.38 2.75
CA HIS A 478 7.62 28.04 4.17
C HIS A 478 6.42 27.15 4.52
N VAL A 479 5.22 27.48 4.02
CA VAL A 479 4.03 26.64 4.23
C VAL A 479 4.16 25.31 3.53
N ALA A 480 4.68 25.25 2.30
CA ALA A 480 4.91 23.99 1.60
C ALA A 480 5.91 23.08 2.34
N GLU A 481 6.96 23.66 2.93
CA GLU A 481 7.91 22.94 3.78
C GLU A 481 7.25 22.42 5.07
N GLN A 482 6.41 23.23 5.73
CA GLN A 482 5.64 22.79 6.90
C GLN A 482 4.71 21.62 6.56
N LEU A 483 3.99 21.70 5.44
CA LEU A 483 3.12 20.62 4.97
C LEU A 483 3.90 19.34 4.70
N ARG A 484 5.04 19.42 4.03
CA ARG A 484 5.93 18.28 3.78
C ARG A 484 6.47 17.67 5.08
N ALA A 485 6.85 18.51 6.04
CA ALA A 485 7.34 18.08 7.35
C ALA A 485 6.25 17.54 8.27
N GLY A 486 4.99 17.93 8.06
CA GLY A 486 3.84 17.53 8.88
C GLY A 486 3.40 16.07 8.74
N GLY A 487 4.01 15.30 7.80
CA GLY A 487 3.80 13.86 7.67
C GLY A 487 4.52 13.01 8.73
N PRO A 488 4.47 11.67 8.57
CA PRO A 488 4.12 10.94 7.35
C PRO A 488 2.62 10.91 7.06
N PHE A 489 2.26 11.16 5.80
CA PHE A 489 0.91 11.04 5.31
C PHE A 489 0.75 9.75 4.50
N GLY A 490 -0.45 9.17 4.48
CA GLY A 490 -0.79 7.94 3.76
C GLY A 490 -2.23 7.50 4.00
N GLN A 491 -2.50 6.20 3.98
CA GLN A 491 -3.83 5.65 4.18
C GLN A 491 -4.39 6.04 5.56
N ALA A 492 -5.65 6.45 5.64
CA ALA A 492 -6.35 6.99 6.81
C ALA A 492 -5.76 8.28 7.42
N PHE A 493 -4.60 8.73 6.96
CA PHE A 493 -3.98 10.01 7.31
C PHE A 493 -3.51 10.73 6.04
N PRO A 494 -4.43 11.12 5.13
CA PRO A 494 -4.11 11.53 3.78
C PRO A 494 -3.32 12.84 3.70
N GLU A 495 -2.57 13.01 2.61
CA GLU A 495 -1.91 14.28 2.28
C GLU A 495 -2.92 15.43 2.24
N PRO A 496 -2.50 16.66 2.61
CA PRO A 496 -3.37 17.82 2.53
C PRO A 496 -3.78 18.14 1.09
N VAL A 497 -5.08 18.29 0.87
CA VAL A 497 -5.65 18.74 -0.40
C VAL A 497 -6.44 20.03 -0.13
N PHE A 498 -6.15 21.06 -0.89
CA PHE A 498 -6.81 22.35 -0.81
C PHE A 498 -7.70 22.59 -2.03
N ASP A 499 -8.66 23.48 -1.92
CA ASP A 499 -9.44 23.96 -3.08
C ASP A 499 -9.48 25.47 -3.13
N GLY A 500 -9.72 26.00 -4.32
CA GLY A 500 -9.84 27.42 -4.53
C GLY A 500 -10.16 27.78 -5.97
N GLU A 501 -10.51 29.04 -6.19
CA GLU A 501 -10.72 29.61 -7.51
C GLU A 501 -9.45 30.32 -7.99
N PHE A 502 -9.17 30.19 -9.26
CA PHE A 502 -7.97 30.76 -9.87
C PHE A 502 -8.28 31.37 -11.22
N LYS A 503 -7.68 32.53 -11.49
CA LYS A 503 -7.59 33.08 -12.83
C LYS A 503 -6.48 32.37 -13.58
N VAL A 504 -6.77 31.92 -14.81
CA VAL A 504 -5.80 31.29 -15.71
C VAL A 504 -5.09 32.38 -16.49
N LEU A 505 -3.80 32.58 -16.21
CA LEU A 505 -2.95 33.54 -16.90
C LEU A 505 -2.34 32.94 -18.17
N HIS A 506 -1.89 31.69 -18.07
CA HIS A 506 -1.32 30.94 -19.20
C HIS A 506 -1.58 29.46 -19.03
N GLN A 507 -1.73 28.73 -20.16
CA GLN A 507 -1.85 27.29 -20.19
C GLN A 507 -1.08 26.70 -21.36
N LYS A 508 -0.40 25.57 -21.11
CA LYS A 508 0.33 24.83 -22.17
C LYS A 508 0.42 23.35 -21.85
N LEU A 509 0.50 22.54 -22.87
CA LEU A 509 0.84 21.12 -22.75
C LEU A 509 2.33 20.95 -22.49
N VAL A 510 2.67 20.02 -21.59
CA VAL A 510 4.02 19.56 -21.28
C VAL A 510 4.04 18.04 -21.42
N GLY A 511 4.98 17.54 -22.20
CA GLY A 511 4.88 16.17 -22.67
C GLY A 511 3.63 16.00 -23.55
N GLU A 512 3.11 14.78 -23.64
CA GLU A 512 1.97 14.49 -24.53
C GLU A 512 0.60 14.67 -23.83
N LYS A 513 0.55 14.70 -22.51
CA LYS A 513 -0.71 14.57 -21.74
C LYS A 513 -0.74 15.30 -20.39
N HIS A 514 0.11 16.29 -20.17
CA HIS A 514 0.12 17.06 -18.92
C HIS A 514 -0.16 18.53 -19.20
N LEU A 515 -0.98 19.16 -18.38
CA LEU A 515 -1.33 20.58 -18.49
C LEU A 515 -0.52 21.37 -17.46
N LYS A 516 0.35 22.27 -17.95
CA LYS A 516 1.00 23.26 -17.11
C LYS A 516 0.21 24.56 -17.18
N LEU A 517 -0.10 25.13 -16.02
CA LEU A 517 -0.84 26.37 -15.85
C LEU A 517 0.02 27.39 -15.13
N MET A 518 -0.13 28.67 -15.49
CA MET A 518 0.24 29.81 -14.67
C MET A 518 -1.06 30.42 -14.14
N LEU A 519 -1.17 30.52 -12.83
CA LEU A 519 -2.41 30.80 -12.12
C LEU A 519 -2.25 31.99 -11.17
N GLU A 520 -3.33 32.74 -10.98
CA GLU A 520 -3.47 33.74 -9.93
C GLU A 520 -4.65 33.34 -9.03
N PRO A 521 -4.40 33.06 -7.72
CA PRO A 521 -5.48 32.73 -6.78
C PRO A 521 -6.49 33.86 -6.67
N LEU A 522 -7.77 33.52 -6.60
CA LEU A 522 -8.87 34.43 -6.29
C LEU A 522 -9.32 34.18 -4.85
N TYR A 523 -8.95 35.04 -3.92
CA TYR A 523 -9.39 34.91 -2.53
C TYR A 523 -10.63 35.76 -2.30
N LYS A 524 -11.73 35.11 -1.88
CA LYS A 524 -13.06 35.76 -1.76
C LYS A 524 -13.49 36.50 -3.06
N GLY A 525 -13.14 35.90 -4.22
CA GLY A 525 -13.46 36.44 -5.54
C GLY A 525 -12.56 37.58 -6.03
N LEU A 526 -11.54 37.98 -5.27
CA LEU A 526 -10.61 39.07 -5.63
C LEU A 526 -9.22 38.50 -5.98
N PRO A 527 -8.55 39.02 -7.05
CA PRO A 527 -7.19 38.66 -7.39
C PRO A 527 -6.21 38.95 -6.24
N THR A 528 -5.25 38.06 -6.02
CA THR A 528 -4.28 38.15 -4.90
C THR A 528 -2.97 38.78 -5.31
N ASN A 529 -2.71 39.03 -6.60
CA ASN A 529 -1.43 39.41 -7.18
C ASN A 529 -0.29 38.40 -6.94
N VAL A 530 -0.63 37.15 -6.55
CA VAL A 530 0.31 36.04 -6.41
C VAL A 530 0.26 35.21 -7.71
N MET A 531 1.39 35.03 -8.34
CA MET A 531 1.50 34.12 -9.51
C MET A 531 2.10 32.79 -9.05
N ILE A 532 1.45 31.69 -9.43
CA ILE A 532 1.88 30.35 -9.06
C ILE A 532 1.77 29.38 -10.22
N ASP A 533 2.76 28.52 -10.37
CA ASP A 533 2.74 27.42 -11.33
C ASP A 533 1.85 26.29 -10.82
N GLY A 534 1.03 25.72 -11.72
CA GLY A 534 0.26 24.51 -11.49
C GLY A 534 0.54 23.46 -12.54
N ILE A 535 0.47 22.19 -12.17
CA ILE A 535 0.57 21.06 -13.08
C ILE A 535 -0.55 20.05 -12.82
N ALA A 536 -1.27 19.69 -13.88
CA ALA A 536 -2.24 18.61 -13.90
C ALA A 536 -1.73 17.48 -14.79
N PHE A 537 -1.60 16.27 -14.23
CA PHE A 537 -1.10 15.10 -14.94
C PHE A 537 -2.23 14.34 -15.64
N ASN A 538 -1.94 13.77 -16.83
CA ASN A 538 -2.84 12.87 -17.57
C ASN A 538 -4.25 13.46 -17.79
N ILE A 539 -4.31 14.70 -18.24
CA ILE A 539 -5.56 15.42 -18.49
C ILE A 539 -6.34 14.84 -19.67
N ASP A 540 -7.63 15.16 -19.74
CA ASP A 540 -8.45 14.88 -20.92
C ASP A 540 -8.14 15.91 -22.02
N LEU A 541 -7.41 15.48 -23.05
CA LEU A 541 -7.00 16.32 -24.17
C LEU A 541 -8.18 16.83 -25.03
N ARG A 542 -9.39 16.28 -24.88
CA ARG A 542 -10.61 16.78 -25.53
C ARG A 542 -11.13 18.05 -24.88
N ARG A 543 -10.73 18.30 -23.64
CA ARG A 543 -11.16 19.45 -22.84
C ARG A 543 -10.06 20.48 -22.61
N TRP A 544 -8.79 20.04 -22.63
CA TRP A 544 -7.65 20.87 -22.28
C TRP A 544 -6.49 20.70 -23.26
N PRO A 545 -5.73 21.77 -23.60
CA PRO A 545 -5.93 23.16 -23.14
C PRO A 545 -7.12 23.82 -23.81
N ASP A 546 -7.80 24.74 -23.10
CA ASP A 546 -8.90 25.54 -23.63
C ASP A 546 -8.67 27.03 -23.36
N ALA A 547 -8.31 27.79 -24.39
CA ALA A 547 -8.01 29.22 -24.29
C ALA A 547 -9.22 30.09 -23.94
N SER A 548 -10.45 29.57 -24.06
CA SER A 548 -11.68 30.28 -23.69
C SER A 548 -11.87 30.32 -22.18
N VAL A 549 -11.34 29.34 -21.44
CA VAL A 549 -11.43 29.24 -19.98
C VAL A 549 -10.51 30.26 -19.32
N LYS A 550 -11.10 31.21 -18.59
CA LYS A 550 -10.37 32.28 -17.88
C LYS A 550 -10.31 32.07 -16.38
N THR A 551 -11.23 31.29 -15.84
CA THR A 551 -11.33 30.99 -14.41
C THR A 551 -11.58 29.51 -14.21
N VAL A 552 -10.91 28.94 -13.21
CA VAL A 552 -11.03 27.52 -12.84
C VAL A 552 -11.22 27.39 -11.33
N ARG A 553 -11.93 26.35 -10.93
CA ARG A 553 -11.87 25.83 -9.56
C ARG A 553 -10.99 24.60 -9.54
N LEU A 554 -10.04 24.56 -8.62
CA LEU A 554 -9.06 23.47 -8.50
C LEU A 554 -9.20 22.76 -7.15
N ALA A 555 -8.96 21.44 -7.16
CA ALA A 555 -8.47 20.71 -5.98
C ALA A 555 -6.99 20.42 -6.21
N TYR A 556 -6.14 20.78 -5.24
CA TYR A 556 -4.70 20.77 -5.41
C TYR A 556 -3.94 20.48 -4.10
N LYS A 557 -2.71 20.03 -4.25
CA LYS A 557 -1.70 19.99 -3.18
C LYS A 557 -0.70 21.11 -3.40
N LEU A 558 -0.28 21.76 -2.33
CA LEU A 558 0.79 22.76 -2.36
C LEU A 558 2.13 22.04 -2.21
N ASP A 559 2.97 22.09 -3.22
CA ASP A 559 4.24 21.35 -3.26
C ASP A 559 5.41 22.24 -3.71
N ILE A 560 6.62 21.71 -3.55
CA ILE A 560 7.87 22.33 -3.94
C ILE A 560 8.40 21.59 -5.17
N ASN A 561 8.36 22.26 -6.29
CA ASN A 561 8.99 21.76 -7.51
C ASN A 561 10.50 22.05 -7.48
N GLU A 562 11.28 21.02 -7.81
CA GLU A 562 12.72 21.14 -8.00
C GLU A 562 13.11 20.83 -9.44
N PHE A 563 13.68 21.81 -10.07
CA PHE A 563 14.16 21.63 -11.42
C PHE A 563 15.54 22.28 -11.59
N ARG A 564 16.55 21.48 -11.96
CA ARG A 564 17.94 21.92 -12.18
C ARG A 564 18.54 22.66 -10.97
N GLY A 565 18.22 22.20 -9.75
CA GLY A 565 18.73 22.81 -8.51
C GLY A 565 17.96 24.05 -8.03
N ASN A 566 16.98 24.55 -8.81
CA ASN A 566 16.10 25.63 -8.38
C ASN A 566 14.83 25.08 -7.76
N GLN A 567 14.40 25.68 -6.66
CA GLN A 567 13.13 25.37 -5.99
C GLN A 567 12.10 26.45 -6.33
N SER A 568 10.87 26.03 -6.60
CA SER A 568 9.74 26.91 -6.81
C SER A 568 8.47 26.29 -6.22
N LEU A 569 7.57 27.15 -5.77
CA LEU A 569 6.25 26.72 -5.30
C LEU A 569 5.42 26.26 -6.51
N GLN A 570 4.71 25.14 -6.35
CA GLN A 570 3.88 24.56 -7.41
C GLN A 570 2.60 23.96 -6.84
N LEU A 571 1.49 24.10 -7.57
CA LEU A 571 0.26 23.37 -7.31
C LEU A 571 0.27 22.05 -8.07
N MET A 572 0.17 20.95 -7.34
CA MET A 572 -0.09 19.64 -7.92
C MET A 572 -1.62 19.48 -8.01
N ILE A 573 -2.15 19.59 -9.22
CA ILE A 573 -3.60 19.68 -9.45
C ILE A 573 -4.18 18.27 -9.59
N ASP A 574 -5.05 17.89 -8.65
CA ASP A 574 -5.76 16.61 -8.65
C ASP A 574 -7.07 16.69 -9.46
N HIS A 575 -7.73 17.87 -9.47
CA HIS A 575 -8.97 18.09 -10.22
C HIS A 575 -9.11 19.54 -10.69
N ILE A 576 -9.70 19.73 -11.88
CA ILE A 576 -9.90 21.04 -12.50
C ILE A 576 -11.32 21.15 -13.08
N GLU A 577 -12.02 22.21 -12.69
CA GLU A 577 -13.34 22.59 -13.18
C GLU A 577 -13.25 23.96 -13.86
N ALA A 578 -13.67 24.04 -15.12
CA ALA A 578 -13.84 25.32 -15.81
C ALA A 578 -15.05 26.09 -15.19
N LYS A 579 -14.89 27.40 -14.99
CA LYS A 579 -15.94 28.30 -14.53
C LYS A 579 -16.25 29.40 -15.53
#